data_5987c89ff90261dd86b81694a3fcd284
#
_entry.id   5987c89ff90261dd86b81694a3fcd284
#
_cell.length_a   1.000
_cell.length_b   1.000
_cell.length_c   1.000
_cell.angle_alpha   90.00
_cell.angle_beta   90.00
_cell.angle_gamma   90.00
#
_symmetry.space_group_name_H-M   'P 1'
#
loop_
_entity.id
_entity.type
_entity.pdbx_description
1 polymer ?
#
loop_
_entity_poly.entity_id
_entity_poly.type
_entity_poly.pdbx_seq_one_letter_code
_entity_poly.pdbx_strand_id
1 'polypeptide(L)'
;MAERNMDMNKCPMPVQDPDVRNKNFDEVALGYTYDMAVNEARRCLNCKNKPCVSACPVQINIPAFIERVANEDIEGAFAILSESTSLPAVCGRVCPQENQCEGKCVRGIKGEPVGIGRLERFVADYHREHCTDAPVKPEPNGHKVAVIGAGPSGLTVAGDLAKLGYKVTIFEALHLAGGVLVYGIPEFRLPKQKVVAKEIEKVKELGVKFETNVVIGKSTTIDQLMEEEGFEAVFIGSGAGLPMFMGIPGEQANGVFSANEYL
;
A
#
# COMPACT_ATOMS: atom_id res chain seq x y z
N MET A 1 13.36 14.34 -23.87
CA MET A 1 13.82 13.35 -22.85
C MET A 1 14.58 14.13 -21.78
N ALA A 2 14.22 13.98 -20.52
CA ALA A 2 14.96 14.59 -19.42
C ALA A 2 16.42 14.12 -19.45
N GLU A 3 17.35 15.00 -19.05
CA GLU A 3 18.77 14.68 -18.95
C GLU A 3 18.97 13.54 -17.92
N ARG A 4 19.75 12.51 -18.25
CA ARG A 4 19.98 11.37 -17.37
C ARG A 4 20.95 11.72 -16.24
N ASN A 5 20.59 11.37 -15.03
CA ASN A 5 21.50 11.39 -13.90
C ASN A 5 22.29 10.07 -13.82
N MET A 6 23.61 10.13 -13.96
CA MET A 6 24.48 8.97 -13.92
C MET A 6 25.12 8.71 -12.56
N ASP A 7 24.71 9.43 -11.51
CA ASP A 7 25.20 9.18 -10.14
C ASP A 7 24.99 7.70 -9.75
N MET A 8 26.03 7.09 -9.22
CA MET A 8 26.01 5.69 -8.81
C MET A 8 25.24 5.49 -7.49
N ASN A 9 25.12 6.51 -6.69
CA ASN A 9 24.43 6.47 -5.42
C ASN A 9 22.96 6.90 -5.56
N LYS A 10 22.10 6.26 -4.79
CA LYS A 10 20.69 6.64 -4.63
C LYS A 10 20.57 7.95 -3.87
N CYS A 11 19.65 8.82 -4.27
CA CYS A 11 19.33 9.99 -3.49
C CYS A 11 18.98 9.58 -2.03
N PRO A 12 19.67 10.13 -1.01
CA PRO A 12 19.43 9.74 0.37
C PRO A 12 18.00 10.10 0.81
N MET A 13 17.37 9.20 1.57
CA MET A 13 16.07 9.50 2.18
C MET A 13 16.29 10.43 3.38
N PRO A 14 15.68 11.61 3.42
CA PRO A 14 15.67 12.42 4.63
C PRO A 14 14.98 11.69 5.78
N VAL A 15 15.59 11.71 6.95
CA VAL A 15 15.06 11.06 8.16
C VAL A 15 15.11 12.01 9.33
N GLN A 16 14.24 11.81 10.33
CA GLN A 16 14.32 12.51 11.60
C GLN A 16 15.67 12.25 12.29
N ASP A 17 16.24 13.29 12.91
CA ASP A 17 17.41 13.16 13.74
C ASP A 17 17.21 12.10 14.84
N PRO A 18 18.21 11.23 15.12
CA PRO A 18 18.10 10.18 16.14
C PRO A 18 17.69 10.68 17.54
N ASP A 19 18.16 11.87 17.96
CA ASP A 19 17.83 12.47 19.25
C ASP A 19 16.43 13.09 19.30
N VAL A 20 15.80 13.29 18.15
CA VAL A 20 14.42 13.75 18.00
C VAL A 20 13.47 12.56 17.90
N ARG A 21 13.75 11.61 16.99
CA ARG A 21 12.85 10.48 16.72
C ARG A 21 12.68 9.51 17.89
N ASN A 22 13.62 9.45 18.81
CA ASN A 22 13.52 8.62 20.02
C ASN A 22 12.57 9.18 21.09
N LYS A 23 11.97 10.37 20.85
CA LYS A 23 11.05 11.06 21.76
C LYS A 23 9.65 11.25 21.21
N ASN A 24 9.37 10.73 20.02
CA ASN A 24 8.05 10.82 19.38
C ASN A 24 7.74 9.55 18.59
N PHE A 25 6.51 9.47 18.06
CA PHE A 25 6.06 8.39 17.16
C PHE A 25 5.77 8.89 15.74
N ASP A 26 6.23 10.08 15.39
CA ASP A 26 6.07 10.63 14.05
C ASP A 26 6.86 9.82 13.02
N GLU A 27 6.44 9.88 11.76
CA GLU A 27 7.07 9.14 10.68
C GLU A 27 8.57 9.47 10.59
N VAL A 28 9.43 8.46 10.71
CA VAL A 28 10.89 8.62 10.74
C VAL A 28 11.45 9.03 9.39
N ALA A 29 11.02 8.38 8.31
CA ALA A 29 11.42 8.74 6.95
C ALA A 29 10.55 9.91 6.47
N LEU A 30 11.17 11.04 6.11
CA LEU A 30 10.43 12.27 5.80
C LEU A 30 9.94 12.35 4.34
N GLY A 31 10.37 11.43 3.47
CA GLY A 31 10.03 11.44 2.05
C GLY A 31 10.98 12.29 1.22
N TYR A 32 10.89 12.19 -0.09
CA TYR A 32 11.62 13.04 -1.01
C TYR A 32 10.93 14.39 -1.18
N THR A 33 11.73 15.46 -1.33
CA THR A 33 11.24 16.70 -1.91
C THR A 33 11.01 16.53 -3.41
N TYR A 34 10.36 17.49 -4.05
CA TYR A 34 10.11 17.49 -5.49
C TYR A 34 11.41 17.34 -6.29
N ASP A 35 12.41 18.18 -6.01
CA ASP A 35 13.70 18.15 -6.71
C ASP A 35 14.46 16.83 -6.50
N MET A 36 14.40 16.28 -5.28
CA MET A 36 14.99 14.97 -4.98
C MET A 36 14.33 13.85 -5.78
N ALA A 37 13.01 13.87 -5.90
CA ALA A 37 12.27 12.87 -6.65
C ALA A 37 12.58 12.94 -8.15
N VAL A 38 12.56 14.13 -8.74
CA VAL A 38 12.91 14.33 -10.15
C VAL A 38 14.37 13.91 -10.42
N ASN A 39 15.30 14.30 -9.54
CA ASN A 39 16.70 13.91 -9.66
C ASN A 39 16.91 12.40 -9.57
N GLU A 40 16.25 11.72 -8.61
CA GLU A 40 16.32 10.27 -8.47
C GLU A 40 15.65 9.56 -9.66
N ALA A 41 14.53 10.06 -10.15
CA ALA A 41 13.84 9.51 -11.31
C ALA A 41 14.72 9.54 -12.58
N ARG A 42 15.52 10.58 -12.77
CA ARG A 42 16.48 10.72 -13.87
C ARG A 42 17.61 9.68 -13.84
N ARG A 43 17.79 8.95 -12.72
CA ARG A 43 18.73 7.81 -12.64
C ARG A 43 18.20 6.56 -13.36
N CYS A 44 16.91 6.47 -13.67
CA CYS A 44 16.33 5.30 -14.35
C CYS A 44 16.87 5.17 -15.77
N LEU A 45 17.35 3.97 -16.12
CA LEU A 45 17.89 3.68 -17.46
C LEU A 45 16.79 3.37 -18.49
N ASN A 46 15.54 3.24 -18.07
CA ASN A 46 14.43 2.80 -18.92
C ASN A 46 14.77 1.52 -19.70
N CYS A 47 15.15 0.45 -18.98
CA CYS A 47 15.67 -0.78 -19.52
C CYS A 47 14.65 -1.50 -20.41
N LYS A 48 15.08 -1.98 -21.59
CA LYS A 48 14.22 -2.71 -22.54
C LYS A 48 13.54 -3.93 -21.89
N ASN A 49 14.28 -4.70 -21.09
CA ASN A 49 13.77 -5.93 -20.46
C ASN A 49 13.00 -5.71 -19.15
N LYS A 50 12.98 -4.48 -18.62
CA LYS A 50 12.22 -4.05 -17.42
C LYS A 50 12.27 -5.06 -16.26
N PRO A 51 13.44 -5.51 -15.75
CA PRO A 51 13.51 -6.55 -14.73
C PRO A 51 12.85 -6.14 -13.39
N CYS A 52 12.74 -4.84 -13.10
CA CYS A 52 12.01 -4.32 -11.96
C CYS A 52 10.49 -4.59 -12.05
N VAL A 53 9.92 -4.58 -13.26
CA VAL A 53 8.48 -4.88 -13.46
C VAL A 53 8.20 -6.34 -13.15
N SER A 54 8.99 -7.28 -13.70
CA SER A 54 8.82 -8.71 -13.46
C SER A 54 9.06 -9.11 -11.99
N ALA A 55 9.78 -8.29 -11.23
CA ALA A 55 10.01 -8.50 -9.81
C ALA A 55 8.97 -7.81 -8.89
N CYS A 56 8.09 -7.01 -9.45
CA CYS A 56 6.96 -6.42 -8.72
C CYS A 56 5.79 -7.42 -8.71
N PRO A 57 5.26 -7.81 -7.53
CA PRO A 57 4.14 -8.76 -7.45
C PRO A 57 2.90 -8.33 -8.23
N VAL A 58 2.63 -7.03 -8.31
CA VAL A 58 1.49 -6.45 -9.05
C VAL A 58 1.89 -5.88 -10.42
N GLN A 59 3.13 -6.09 -10.84
CA GLN A 59 3.66 -5.75 -12.16
C GLN A 59 3.47 -4.28 -12.59
N ILE A 60 3.62 -3.34 -11.66
CA ILE A 60 3.60 -1.90 -11.95
C ILE A 60 4.55 -1.61 -13.13
N ASN A 61 4.10 -0.80 -14.10
CA ASN A 61 4.96 -0.34 -15.18
C ASN A 61 5.97 0.71 -14.68
N ILE A 62 6.94 0.21 -13.87
CA ILE A 62 7.90 1.02 -13.13
C ILE A 62 8.67 2.00 -14.00
N PRO A 63 9.26 1.61 -15.16
CA PRO A 63 9.95 2.58 -16.00
C PRO A 63 9.04 3.70 -16.50
N ALA A 64 7.77 3.40 -16.78
CA ALA A 64 6.84 4.39 -17.29
C ALA A 64 6.46 5.44 -16.23
N PHE A 65 6.11 5.04 -14.99
CA PHE A 65 5.83 6.03 -13.96
C PHE A 65 7.06 6.85 -13.58
N ILE A 66 8.25 6.24 -13.54
CA ILE A 66 9.50 6.97 -13.26
C ILE A 66 9.83 7.97 -14.38
N GLU A 67 9.59 7.61 -15.63
CA GLU A 67 9.76 8.52 -16.77
C GLU A 67 8.85 9.75 -16.66
N ARG A 68 7.60 9.56 -16.20
CA ARG A 68 6.70 10.68 -15.90
C ARG A 68 7.26 11.59 -14.80
N VAL A 69 7.73 11.03 -13.69
CA VAL A 69 8.38 11.81 -12.63
C VAL A 69 9.60 12.57 -13.15
N ALA A 70 10.46 11.92 -13.95
CA ALA A 70 11.64 12.55 -14.53
C ALA A 70 11.31 13.74 -15.48
N ASN A 71 10.11 13.71 -16.08
CA ASN A 71 9.57 14.77 -16.92
C ASN A 71 8.61 15.72 -16.15
N GLU A 72 8.56 15.62 -14.81
CA GLU A 72 7.80 16.49 -13.93
C GLU A 72 6.26 16.36 -14.08
N ASP A 73 5.81 15.26 -14.68
CA ASP A 73 4.39 14.90 -14.83
C ASP A 73 3.99 13.92 -13.69
N ILE A 74 3.76 14.47 -12.49
CA ILE A 74 3.50 13.65 -11.31
C ILE A 74 2.11 13.00 -11.35
N GLU A 75 1.10 13.71 -11.86
CA GLU A 75 -0.25 13.15 -12.00
C GLU A 75 -0.28 12.03 -13.06
N GLY A 76 0.44 12.18 -14.16
CA GLY A 76 0.63 11.08 -15.12
C GLY A 76 1.37 9.88 -14.53
N ALA A 77 2.31 10.10 -13.61
CA ALA A 77 2.96 9.02 -12.86
C ALA A 77 1.98 8.31 -11.92
N PHE A 78 1.14 9.06 -11.20
CA PHE A 78 0.11 8.51 -10.32
C PHE A 78 -0.93 7.69 -11.09
N ALA A 79 -1.36 8.15 -12.25
CA ALA A 79 -2.27 7.39 -13.11
C ALA A 79 -1.71 5.99 -13.46
N ILE A 80 -0.42 5.92 -13.84
CA ILE A 80 0.25 4.64 -14.14
C ILE A 80 0.33 3.73 -12.90
N LEU A 81 0.62 4.28 -11.71
CA LEU A 81 0.62 3.50 -10.48
C LEU A 81 -0.78 2.93 -10.18
N SER A 82 -1.82 3.74 -10.36
CA SER A 82 -3.21 3.40 -10.03
C SER A 82 -3.82 2.33 -10.95
N GLU A 83 -3.19 2.04 -12.10
CA GLU A 83 -3.56 0.91 -12.96
C GLU A 83 -3.28 -0.45 -12.30
N SER A 84 -2.26 -0.52 -11.44
CA SER A 84 -1.76 -1.79 -10.88
C SER A 84 -1.86 -1.88 -9.35
N THR A 85 -2.02 -0.78 -8.64
CA THR A 85 -2.12 -0.78 -7.16
C THR A 85 -3.19 0.17 -6.66
N SER A 86 -3.96 -0.30 -5.68
CA SER A 86 -4.97 0.51 -4.99
C SER A 86 -4.43 1.19 -3.72
N LEU A 87 -3.19 0.87 -3.30
CA LEU A 87 -2.58 1.36 -2.05
C LEU A 87 -1.14 1.88 -2.26
N PRO A 88 -0.90 2.81 -3.21
CA PRO A 88 0.47 3.21 -3.58
C PRO A 88 1.21 3.91 -2.43
N ALA A 89 0.53 4.70 -1.60
CA ALA A 89 1.15 5.38 -0.46
C ALA A 89 1.61 4.40 0.63
N VAL A 90 0.92 3.27 0.78
CA VAL A 90 1.31 2.15 1.66
C VAL A 90 2.47 1.39 1.03
N CYS A 91 2.35 0.95 -0.22
CA CYS A 91 3.37 0.17 -0.92
C CYS A 91 4.72 0.89 -0.96
N GLY A 92 4.74 2.18 -1.27
CA GLY A 92 5.96 2.99 -1.29
C GLY A 92 6.67 3.09 0.07
N ARG A 93 5.96 2.81 1.19
CA ARG A 93 6.52 2.83 2.55
C ARG A 93 6.94 1.47 3.09
N VAL A 94 6.18 0.41 2.78
CA VAL A 94 6.30 -0.87 3.51
C VAL A 94 6.61 -2.09 2.65
N CYS A 95 6.55 -2.01 1.33
CA CYS A 95 7.04 -3.08 0.47
C CYS A 95 8.54 -3.34 0.73
N PRO A 96 9.00 -4.60 0.74
CA PRO A 96 10.42 -4.94 0.81
C PRO A 96 11.08 -4.79 -0.58
N GLN A 97 11.16 -3.53 -1.06
CA GLN A 97 11.62 -3.20 -2.43
C GLN A 97 13.02 -3.75 -2.73
N GLU A 98 13.88 -3.81 -1.72
CA GLU A 98 15.24 -4.37 -1.80
C GLU A 98 15.28 -5.85 -2.21
N ASN A 99 14.22 -6.59 -1.91
CA ASN A 99 14.05 -8.00 -2.30
C ASN A 99 13.17 -8.18 -3.56
N GLN A 100 12.54 -7.11 -4.03
CA GLN A 100 11.60 -7.08 -5.15
C GLN A 100 12.15 -6.22 -6.29
N CYS A 101 11.45 -5.13 -6.62
CA CYS A 101 11.76 -4.28 -7.77
C CYS A 101 13.15 -3.64 -7.71
N GLU A 102 13.58 -3.11 -6.58
CA GLU A 102 14.92 -2.52 -6.41
C GLU A 102 16.01 -3.59 -6.46
N GLY A 103 15.76 -4.77 -5.87
CA GLY A 103 16.70 -5.90 -5.92
C GLY A 103 17.01 -6.43 -7.32
N LYS A 104 16.16 -6.11 -8.32
CA LYS A 104 16.39 -6.46 -9.73
C LYS A 104 16.73 -5.26 -10.60
N CYS A 105 16.89 -4.08 -10.01
CA CYS A 105 17.26 -2.89 -10.77
C CYS A 105 18.67 -3.00 -11.36
N VAL A 106 18.81 -2.77 -12.68
CA VAL A 106 20.10 -2.85 -13.38
C VAL A 106 21.15 -1.89 -12.80
N ARG A 107 20.72 -0.73 -12.28
CA ARG A 107 21.63 0.21 -11.58
C ARG A 107 22.32 -0.43 -10.38
N GLY A 108 21.66 -1.36 -9.69
CA GLY A 108 22.18 -2.08 -8.53
C GLY A 108 23.36 -3.01 -8.84
N ILE A 109 23.68 -3.28 -10.13
CA ILE A 109 24.82 -4.13 -10.51
C ILE A 109 26.16 -3.44 -10.24
N LYS A 110 26.24 -2.12 -10.46
CA LYS A 110 27.50 -1.34 -10.35
C LYS A 110 27.44 -0.24 -9.29
N GLY A 111 26.26 0.01 -8.71
CA GLY A 111 26.04 1.05 -7.71
C GLY A 111 24.79 0.73 -6.92
N GLU A 112 24.06 1.75 -6.47
CA GLU A 112 22.77 1.56 -5.81
C GLU A 112 21.61 1.53 -6.82
N PRO A 113 20.59 0.67 -6.60
CA PRO A 113 19.38 0.66 -7.42
C PRO A 113 18.68 2.02 -7.37
N VAL A 114 17.82 2.28 -8.35
CA VAL A 114 16.91 3.44 -8.28
C VAL A 114 15.97 3.27 -7.09
N GLY A 115 15.70 4.34 -6.35
CA GLY A 115 14.80 4.37 -5.20
C GLY A 115 13.33 4.26 -5.63
N ILE A 116 12.94 3.10 -6.16
CA ILE A 116 11.62 2.88 -6.77
C ILE A 116 10.50 3.10 -5.75
N GLY A 117 10.61 2.48 -4.57
CA GLY A 117 9.61 2.66 -3.52
C GLY A 117 9.56 4.08 -2.97
N ARG A 118 10.71 4.78 -2.92
CA ARG A 118 10.77 6.19 -2.51
C ARG A 118 10.06 7.10 -3.52
N LEU A 119 10.19 6.81 -4.81
CA LEU A 119 9.48 7.51 -5.89
C LEU A 119 7.98 7.20 -5.89
N GLU A 120 7.60 5.94 -5.70
CA GLU A 120 6.19 5.53 -5.55
C GLU A 120 5.53 6.26 -4.37
N ARG A 121 6.20 6.30 -3.21
CA ARG A 121 5.77 7.08 -2.05
C ARG A 121 5.60 8.56 -2.39
N PHE A 122 6.60 9.17 -3.03
CA PHE A 122 6.56 10.59 -3.40
C PHE A 122 5.36 10.90 -4.29
N VAL A 123 5.15 10.10 -5.33
CA VAL A 123 4.03 10.27 -6.27
C VAL A 123 2.68 10.18 -5.55
N ALA A 124 2.52 9.18 -4.69
CA ALA A 124 1.29 8.97 -3.94
C ALA A 124 1.01 10.09 -2.92
N ASP A 125 2.05 10.56 -2.22
CA ASP A 125 1.94 11.65 -1.25
C ASP A 125 1.65 12.98 -1.96
N TYR A 126 2.34 13.26 -3.07
CA TYR A 126 2.12 14.46 -3.88
C TYR A 126 0.69 14.53 -4.41
N HIS A 127 0.21 13.45 -5.03
CA HIS A 127 -1.18 13.37 -5.52
C HIS A 127 -2.18 13.64 -4.39
N ARG A 128 -2.02 13.00 -3.22
CA ARG A 128 -2.91 13.19 -2.07
C ARG A 128 -2.94 14.64 -1.58
N GLU A 129 -1.82 15.36 -1.67
CA GLU A 129 -1.69 16.73 -1.16
C GLU A 129 -2.15 17.80 -2.17
N HIS A 130 -2.11 17.51 -3.47
CA HIS A 130 -2.35 18.50 -4.53
C HIS A 130 -3.59 18.19 -5.37
N CYS A 131 -4.05 16.94 -5.44
CA CYS A 131 -5.25 16.57 -6.18
C CYS A 131 -6.44 16.44 -5.23
N THR A 132 -7.52 17.16 -5.54
CA THR A 132 -8.78 17.14 -4.78
C THR A 132 -9.90 16.42 -5.52
N ASP A 133 -9.63 15.92 -6.72
CA ASP A 133 -10.65 15.28 -7.53
C ASP A 133 -11.05 13.93 -6.95
N ALA A 134 -12.36 13.74 -6.77
CA ALA A 134 -12.90 12.47 -6.36
C ALA A 134 -12.72 11.41 -7.47
N PRO A 135 -12.48 10.14 -7.12
CA PRO A 135 -12.35 9.08 -8.11
C PRO A 135 -13.64 8.94 -8.92
N VAL A 136 -13.50 8.76 -10.23
CA VAL A 136 -14.64 8.52 -11.11
C VAL A 136 -15.27 7.18 -10.75
N LYS A 137 -16.57 7.20 -10.40
CA LYS A 137 -17.33 5.98 -10.15
C LYS A 137 -17.78 5.40 -11.50
N PRO A 138 -17.48 4.13 -11.77
CA PRO A 138 -17.98 3.47 -12.97
C PRO A 138 -19.49 3.21 -12.88
N GLU A 139 -20.11 2.95 -14.01
CA GLU A 139 -21.50 2.50 -14.06
C GLU A 139 -21.63 1.14 -13.37
N PRO A 140 -22.66 0.94 -12.51
CA PRO A 140 -22.89 -0.34 -11.85
C PRO A 140 -23.11 -1.49 -12.84
N ASN A 141 -22.42 -2.61 -12.67
CA ASN A 141 -22.60 -3.81 -13.49
C ASN A 141 -23.72 -4.75 -12.98
N GLY A 142 -24.37 -4.41 -11.86
CA GLY A 142 -25.47 -5.16 -11.27
C GLY A 142 -25.05 -6.28 -10.30
N HIS A 143 -23.78 -6.61 -10.22
CA HIS A 143 -23.28 -7.72 -9.38
C HIS A 143 -22.83 -7.24 -7.99
N LYS A 144 -23.04 -8.10 -6.96
CA LYS A 144 -22.75 -7.81 -5.56
C LYS A 144 -21.72 -8.78 -5.00
N VAL A 145 -20.64 -8.27 -4.43
CA VAL A 145 -19.53 -9.06 -3.88
C VAL A 145 -19.30 -8.72 -2.41
N ALA A 146 -19.14 -9.75 -1.56
CA ALA A 146 -18.70 -9.61 -0.17
C ALA A 146 -17.18 -9.81 -0.08
N VAL A 147 -16.53 -8.98 0.74
CA VAL A 147 -15.10 -9.10 1.07
C VAL A 147 -14.99 -9.26 2.58
N ILE A 148 -14.40 -10.36 3.04
CA ILE A 148 -14.19 -10.66 4.46
C ILE A 148 -12.77 -10.23 4.84
N GLY A 149 -12.68 -9.22 5.69
CA GLY A 149 -11.43 -8.60 6.15
C GLY A 149 -11.09 -7.32 5.41
N ALA A 150 -10.86 -6.24 6.15
CA ALA A 150 -10.48 -4.91 5.66
C ALA A 150 -8.96 -4.66 5.71
N GLY A 151 -8.15 -5.72 5.68
CA GLY A 151 -6.70 -5.64 5.55
C GLY A 151 -6.26 -5.28 4.12
N PRO A 152 -4.93 -5.20 3.85
CA PRO A 152 -4.43 -4.78 2.53
C PRO A 152 -4.98 -5.63 1.37
N SER A 153 -5.16 -6.94 1.56
CA SER A 153 -5.72 -7.85 0.57
C SER A 153 -7.18 -7.50 0.25
N GLY A 154 -8.03 -7.36 1.29
CA GLY A 154 -9.44 -7.01 1.11
C GLY A 154 -9.65 -5.62 0.53
N LEU A 155 -8.85 -4.63 0.98
CA LEU A 155 -8.90 -3.25 0.44
C LEU A 155 -8.54 -3.22 -1.05
N THR A 156 -7.52 -3.97 -1.47
CA THR A 156 -7.11 -4.06 -2.88
C THR A 156 -8.22 -4.67 -3.74
N VAL A 157 -8.72 -5.84 -3.34
CA VAL A 157 -9.79 -6.52 -4.09
C VAL A 157 -11.05 -5.65 -4.17
N ALA A 158 -11.43 -5.03 -3.05
CA ALA A 158 -12.60 -4.16 -3.01
C ALA A 158 -12.45 -2.93 -3.90
N GLY A 159 -11.29 -2.29 -3.87
CA GLY A 159 -10.99 -1.14 -4.75
C GLY A 159 -11.02 -1.52 -6.22
N ASP A 160 -10.39 -2.64 -6.60
CA ASP A 160 -10.33 -3.09 -7.98
C ASP A 160 -11.71 -3.51 -8.51
N LEU A 161 -12.51 -4.24 -7.71
CA LEU A 161 -13.88 -4.59 -8.07
C LEU A 161 -14.79 -3.36 -8.18
N ALA A 162 -14.63 -2.38 -7.28
CA ALA A 162 -15.40 -1.14 -7.36
C ALA A 162 -15.10 -0.36 -8.63
N LYS A 163 -13.84 -0.29 -9.07
CA LYS A 163 -13.44 0.31 -10.36
C LYS A 163 -14.07 -0.41 -11.57
N LEU A 164 -14.47 -1.69 -11.42
CA LEU A 164 -15.16 -2.47 -12.45
C LEU A 164 -16.70 -2.40 -12.35
N GLY A 165 -17.23 -1.56 -11.46
CA GLY A 165 -18.67 -1.36 -11.30
C GLY A 165 -19.39 -2.37 -10.40
N TYR A 166 -18.66 -3.24 -9.69
CA TYR A 166 -19.27 -4.14 -8.71
C TYR A 166 -19.73 -3.40 -7.47
N LYS A 167 -20.85 -3.81 -6.90
CA LYS A 167 -21.30 -3.36 -5.57
C LYS A 167 -20.58 -4.18 -4.50
N VAL A 168 -19.60 -3.57 -3.85
CA VAL A 168 -18.74 -4.26 -2.88
C VAL A 168 -19.10 -3.87 -1.45
N THR A 169 -19.17 -4.86 -0.55
CA THR A 169 -19.23 -4.64 0.90
C THR A 169 -18.09 -5.38 1.56
N ILE A 170 -17.30 -4.67 2.36
CA ILE A 170 -16.26 -5.25 3.22
C ILE A 170 -16.83 -5.48 4.61
N PHE A 171 -16.67 -6.70 5.13
CA PHE A 171 -16.98 -7.08 6.50
C PHE A 171 -15.69 -7.22 7.29
N GLU A 172 -15.54 -6.45 8.36
CA GLU A 172 -14.35 -6.42 9.20
C GLU A 172 -14.71 -6.80 10.64
N ALA A 173 -13.96 -7.73 11.20
CA ALA A 173 -14.18 -8.19 12.56
C ALA A 173 -13.85 -7.14 13.63
N LEU A 174 -12.87 -6.30 13.35
CA LEU A 174 -12.41 -5.26 14.26
C LEU A 174 -13.17 -3.94 14.05
N HIS A 175 -12.97 -3.00 14.96
CA HIS A 175 -13.66 -1.71 14.96
C HIS A 175 -13.09 -0.72 13.93
N LEU A 176 -11.87 -0.92 13.44
CA LEU A 176 -11.24 -0.11 12.38
C LEU A 176 -10.87 -0.97 11.19
N ALA A 177 -11.09 -0.44 9.99
CA ALA A 177 -10.55 -1.02 8.75
C ALA A 177 -9.04 -0.76 8.65
N GLY A 178 -8.35 -1.66 7.96
CA GLY A 178 -6.92 -1.56 7.68
C GLY A 178 -6.11 -2.81 8.05
N GLY A 179 -6.64 -3.68 8.92
CA GLY A 179 -5.96 -4.89 9.35
C GLY A 179 -4.55 -4.60 9.87
N VAL A 180 -3.54 -5.33 9.40
CA VAL A 180 -2.12 -5.15 9.79
C VAL A 180 -1.60 -3.72 9.55
N LEU A 181 -2.16 -2.97 8.62
CA LEU A 181 -1.76 -1.58 8.36
C LEU A 181 -2.07 -0.67 9.56
N VAL A 182 -3.12 -0.99 10.33
CA VAL A 182 -3.52 -0.24 11.54
C VAL A 182 -3.03 -0.92 12.80
N TYR A 183 -3.19 -2.24 12.91
CA TYR A 183 -2.98 -2.98 14.15
C TYR A 183 -1.59 -3.64 14.27
N GLY A 184 -0.75 -3.61 13.22
CA GLY A 184 0.53 -4.28 13.24
C GLY A 184 1.72 -3.39 12.89
N ILE A 185 1.63 -2.54 11.87
CA ILE A 185 2.75 -1.70 11.47
C ILE A 185 2.83 -0.47 12.37
N PRO A 186 3.98 -0.15 12.99
CA PRO A 186 4.10 1.01 13.88
C PRO A 186 3.83 2.36 13.21
N GLU A 187 3.29 3.33 13.97
CA GLU A 187 2.95 4.69 13.52
C GLU A 187 4.13 5.40 12.86
N PHE A 188 5.32 5.28 13.43
CA PHE A 188 6.54 5.90 12.92
C PHE A 188 7.04 5.31 11.58
N ARG A 189 6.47 4.19 11.15
CA ARG A 189 6.74 3.56 9.86
C ARG A 189 5.62 3.79 8.86
N LEU A 190 4.37 3.72 9.30
CA LEU A 190 3.17 3.89 8.48
C LEU A 190 2.12 4.68 9.25
N PRO A 191 2.04 6.01 9.05
CA PRO A 191 1.10 6.87 9.75
C PRO A 191 -0.35 6.48 9.48
N LYS A 192 -1.14 6.23 10.55
CA LYS A 192 -2.50 5.72 10.43
C LYS A 192 -3.44 6.75 9.84
N GLN A 193 -3.47 7.95 10.42
CA GLN A 193 -4.41 9.00 10.01
C GLN A 193 -3.99 9.68 8.69
N LYS A 194 -2.69 9.94 8.53
CA LYS A 194 -2.17 10.67 7.36
C LYS A 194 -2.11 9.82 6.09
N VAL A 195 -1.94 8.49 6.23
CA VAL A 195 -1.73 7.59 5.10
C VAL A 195 -2.82 6.55 5.02
N VAL A 196 -2.92 5.62 6.00
CA VAL A 196 -3.83 4.47 5.91
C VAL A 196 -5.29 4.90 5.82
N ALA A 197 -5.72 5.83 6.68
CA ALA A 197 -7.10 6.33 6.65
C ALA A 197 -7.45 6.99 5.30
N LYS A 198 -6.50 7.69 4.69
CA LYS A 198 -6.71 8.34 3.40
C LYS A 198 -6.80 7.35 2.23
N GLU A 199 -6.01 6.28 2.26
CA GLU A 199 -6.15 5.20 1.28
C GLU A 199 -7.50 4.47 1.42
N ILE A 200 -7.96 4.23 2.65
CA ILE A 200 -9.27 3.63 2.91
C ILE A 200 -10.40 4.58 2.46
N GLU A 201 -10.25 5.89 2.67
CA GLU A 201 -11.23 6.90 2.24
C GLU A 201 -11.42 6.87 0.71
N LYS A 202 -10.33 6.77 -0.07
CA LYS A 202 -10.41 6.59 -1.53
C LYS A 202 -11.21 5.34 -1.94
N VAL A 203 -11.02 4.23 -1.23
CA VAL A 203 -11.81 3.01 -1.48
C VAL A 203 -13.30 3.23 -1.16
N LYS A 204 -13.62 3.97 -0.10
CA LYS A 204 -15.01 4.35 0.24
C LYS A 204 -15.62 5.28 -0.82
N GLU A 205 -14.85 6.22 -1.33
CA GLU A 205 -15.29 7.16 -2.37
C GLU A 205 -15.66 6.45 -3.68
N LEU A 206 -15.06 5.30 -3.98
CA LEU A 206 -15.48 4.42 -5.08
C LEU A 206 -16.85 3.77 -4.86
N GLY A 207 -17.44 3.89 -3.66
CA GLY A 207 -18.75 3.34 -3.32
C GLY A 207 -18.69 2.02 -2.54
N VAL A 208 -17.52 1.58 -2.10
CA VAL A 208 -17.37 0.39 -1.25
C VAL A 208 -17.98 0.64 0.13
N LYS A 209 -18.87 -0.25 0.55
CA LYS A 209 -19.46 -0.22 1.89
C LYS A 209 -18.55 -0.96 2.90
N PHE A 210 -18.44 -0.43 4.11
CA PHE A 210 -17.67 -1.04 5.20
C PHE A 210 -18.59 -1.33 6.37
N GLU A 211 -18.63 -2.60 6.80
CA GLU A 211 -19.32 -3.08 7.99
C GLU A 211 -18.28 -3.58 8.98
N THR A 212 -17.99 -2.79 9.99
CA THR A 212 -17.05 -3.14 11.07
C THR A 212 -17.76 -3.83 12.23
N ASN A 213 -16.99 -4.51 13.10
CA ASN A 213 -17.51 -5.32 14.22
C ASN A 213 -18.39 -6.50 13.76
N VAL A 214 -18.15 -7.02 12.57
CA VAL A 214 -18.87 -8.18 12.00
C VAL A 214 -17.92 -9.35 11.87
N VAL A 215 -18.12 -10.38 12.69
CA VAL A 215 -17.31 -11.60 12.69
C VAL A 215 -18.01 -12.67 11.85
N ILE A 216 -17.54 -12.84 10.61
CA ILE A 216 -18.11 -13.87 9.72
C ILE A 216 -17.86 -15.27 10.29
N GLY A 217 -18.89 -16.10 10.32
CA GLY A 217 -18.90 -17.39 10.96
C GLY A 217 -19.35 -17.35 12.44
N LYS A 218 -19.63 -16.13 12.96
CA LYS A 218 -20.18 -15.93 14.32
C LYS A 218 -21.44 -15.06 14.31
N SER A 219 -21.31 -13.79 13.86
CA SER A 219 -22.45 -12.86 13.79
C SER A 219 -23.31 -13.08 12.53
N THR A 220 -22.72 -13.48 11.45
CA THR A 220 -23.37 -13.93 10.20
C THR A 220 -22.51 -14.98 9.53
N THR A 221 -23.08 -15.82 8.69
CA THR A 221 -22.38 -16.89 7.95
C THR A 221 -22.20 -16.51 6.49
N ILE A 222 -21.33 -17.22 5.77
CA ILE A 222 -21.18 -17.06 4.32
C ILE A 222 -22.47 -17.42 3.61
N ASP A 223 -23.14 -18.50 4.03
CA ASP A 223 -24.41 -18.93 3.44
C ASP A 223 -25.49 -17.85 3.59
N GLN A 224 -25.59 -17.21 4.76
CA GLN A 224 -26.50 -16.08 4.95
C GLN A 224 -26.16 -14.88 4.04
N LEU A 225 -24.88 -14.55 3.87
CA LEU A 225 -24.47 -13.49 2.93
C LEU A 225 -24.92 -13.81 1.50
N MET A 226 -24.78 -15.07 1.06
CA MET A 226 -25.12 -15.47 -0.31
C MET A 226 -26.62 -15.68 -0.49
N GLU A 227 -27.30 -16.38 0.41
CA GLU A 227 -28.69 -16.80 0.26
C GLU A 227 -29.70 -15.74 0.68
N GLU A 228 -29.39 -15.00 1.79
CA GLU A 228 -30.33 -14.03 2.37
C GLU A 228 -30.00 -12.59 1.94
N GLU A 229 -28.71 -12.23 1.88
CA GLU A 229 -28.28 -10.88 1.51
C GLU A 229 -27.99 -10.70 0.02
N GLY A 230 -27.94 -11.79 -0.75
CA GLY A 230 -27.81 -11.78 -2.21
C GLY A 230 -26.43 -11.40 -2.71
N PHE A 231 -25.36 -11.73 -1.98
CA PHE A 231 -24.01 -11.66 -2.51
C PHE A 231 -23.77 -12.85 -3.47
N GLU A 232 -23.22 -12.57 -4.63
CA GLU A 232 -22.97 -13.58 -5.68
C GLU A 232 -21.59 -14.23 -5.54
N ALA A 233 -20.65 -13.55 -4.85
CA ALA A 233 -19.32 -14.07 -4.58
C ALA A 233 -18.79 -13.52 -3.24
N VAL A 234 -17.89 -14.29 -2.63
CA VAL A 234 -17.25 -13.94 -1.36
C VAL A 234 -15.73 -14.08 -1.52
N PHE A 235 -15.00 -13.00 -1.22
CA PHE A 235 -13.54 -13.03 -1.10
C PHE A 235 -13.16 -13.11 0.39
N ILE A 236 -12.27 -14.04 0.74
CA ILE A 236 -11.80 -14.22 2.13
C ILE A 236 -10.36 -13.72 2.26
N GLY A 237 -10.20 -12.60 2.96
CA GLY A 237 -8.93 -11.97 3.26
C GLY A 237 -8.76 -11.68 4.75
N SER A 238 -9.11 -12.65 5.62
CA SER A 238 -9.18 -12.52 7.09
C SER A 238 -7.82 -12.31 7.78
N GLY A 239 -6.71 -12.44 7.05
CA GLY A 239 -5.36 -12.24 7.58
C GLY A 239 -4.86 -13.42 8.44
N ALA A 240 -3.71 -13.22 9.10
CA ALA A 240 -3.04 -14.19 9.97
C ALA A 240 -2.80 -13.56 11.35
N GLY A 241 -3.85 -13.05 11.99
CA GLY A 241 -3.77 -12.38 13.30
C GLY A 241 -3.50 -13.31 14.49
N LEU A 242 -3.67 -14.63 14.31
CA LEU A 242 -3.38 -15.59 15.39
C LEU A 242 -1.86 -15.72 15.59
N PRO A 243 -1.33 -15.42 16.79
CA PRO A 243 0.10 -15.53 17.05
C PRO A 243 0.60 -16.96 16.98
N MET A 244 1.82 -17.13 16.47
CA MET A 244 2.54 -18.40 16.55
C MET A 244 3.49 -18.35 17.74
N PHE A 245 3.31 -19.29 18.67
CA PHE A 245 4.17 -19.44 19.82
C PHE A 245 5.32 -20.39 19.52
N MET A 246 6.48 -20.16 20.18
CA MET A 246 7.71 -20.94 19.96
C MET A 246 7.72 -22.26 20.72
N GLY A 247 6.87 -22.42 21.73
CA GLY A 247 6.81 -23.60 22.60
C GLY A 247 7.99 -23.73 23.56
N ILE A 248 8.58 -22.61 23.99
CA ILE A 248 9.74 -22.60 24.90
C ILE A 248 9.30 -22.33 26.35
N PRO A 249 10.08 -22.79 27.34
CA PRO A 249 9.80 -22.53 28.75
C PRO A 249 9.75 -21.02 29.06
N GLY A 250 8.73 -20.63 29.82
CA GLY A 250 8.54 -19.24 30.22
C GLY A 250 7.72 -18.39 29.23
N GLU A 251 7.35 -18.89 28.06
CA GLU A 251 6.55 -18.19 27.06
C GLU A 251 5.17 -17.76 27.57
N GLN A 252 4.61 -18.47 28.54
CA GLN A 252 3.33 -18.19 29.18
C GLN A 252 3.45 -17.32 30.46
N ALA A 253 4.66 -16.83 30.77
CA ALA A 253 4.88 -16.03 31.97
C ALA A 253 4.27 -14.62 31.82
N ASN A 254 3.86 -14.02 32.95
CA ASN A 254 3.38 -12.64 32.96
C ASN A 254 4.45 -11.68 32.44
N GLY A 255 4.07 -10.77 31.54
CA GLY A 255 4.97 -9.81 30.91
C GLY A 255 5.65 -10.33 29.64
N VAL A 256 5.35 -11.57 29.21
CA VAL A 256 5.75 -12.11 27.91
C VAL A 256 4.54 -12.00 26.96
N PHE A 257 4.73 -11.36 25.84
CA PHE A 257 3.69 -11.10 24.84
C PHE A 257 4.14 -11.61 23.47
N SER A 258 3.20 -12.08 22.68
CA SER A 258 3.47 -12.28 21.25
C SER A 258 3.59 -10.91 20.54
N ALA A 259 4.28 -10.88 19.41
CA ALA A 259 4.37 -9.64 18.62
C ALA A 259 3.00 -9.11 18.21
N ASN A 260 2.07 -10.02 17.86
CA ASN A 260 0.71 -9.66 17.47
C ASN A 260 -0.12 -9.02 18.60
N GLU A 261 0.17 -9.37 19.85
CA GLU A 261 -0.53 -8.77 21.02
C GLU A 261 0.14 -7.45 21.46
N TYR A 262 1.44 -7.31 21.20
CA TYR A 262 2.17 -6.11 21.62
C TYR A 262 2.02 -4.94 20.63
N LEU A 263 1.95 -5.19 19.33
CA LEU A 263 1.80 -4.20 18.26
C LEU A 263 0.34 -3.79 18.06
#